data_63292c9555c1837971c972a685672b1c
#
_entry.id   63292c9555c1837971c972a685672b1c
#
_cell.length_a   1.000
_cell.length_b   1.000
_cell.length_c   1.000
_cell.angle_alpha   90.00
_cell.angle_beta   90.00
_cell.angle_gamma   90.00
#
_symmetry.space_group_name_H-M   'P 1'
#
loop_
_entity.id
_entity.type
_entity.pdbx_description
1 polymer ?
#
loop_
_entity_poly.entity_id
_entity_poly.type
_entity_poly.pdbx_seq_one_letter_code
_entity_poly.pdbx_strand_id
1 'polypeptide(L)'
;MQNTQLWRVLGRNTIISMVLFGALLGLLWLAEMIFPSMTLLKWHDPAWVVGIPASIIGVAYILTIRDPHNYTGFYAGIIMSILLGIQFILQGGYDSAFLFFMVFIPFQMMSIYKWSRNKEEGGASFEPKFLDTPRLVMSIAMLVIITAGDYVLSTFALMHDGLTDNMLVKILNGLLISSSFLANYWLIYRKTDSWIYWFIYSVAGIGLFIILGNVFSIVLFTFFLVINSMAGLAWIKGTSKENLNWVKIFVK
;
A
#
# COMPACT_ATOMS: atom_id res chain seq x y z
N MET A 1 -6.16 -29.84 -2.40
CA MET A 1 -7.03 -29.10 -3.34
C MET A 1 -7.16 -27.60 -3.03
N GLN A 2 -7.36 -27.20 -1.78
CA GLN A 2 -7.62 -25.79 -1.40
C GLN A 2 -6.44 -24.84 -1.70
N ASN A 3 -5.19 -25.24 -1.47
CA ASN A 3 -4.02 -24.41 -1.77
C ASN A 3 -3.87 -24.08 -3.26
N THR A 4 -4.13 -25.04 -4.15
CA THR A 4 -4.05 -24.80 -5.60
C THR A 4 -5.04 -23.72 -6.06
N GLN A 5 -6.21 -23.63 -5.43
CA GLN A 5 -7.21 -22.62 -5.76
C GLN A 5 -6.73 -21.20 -5.35
N LEU A 6 -6.07 -21.06 -4.20
CA LEU A 6 -5.53 -19.76 -3.76
C LEU A 6 -4.48 -19.22 -4.72
N TRP A 7 -3.56 -20.07 -5.19
CA TRP A 7 -2.55 -19.70 -6.18
C TRP A 7 -3.15 -19.34 -7.54
N ARG A 8 -4.24 -20.01 -7.95
CA ARG A 8 -4.99 -19.63 -9.18
C ARG A 8 -5.57 -18.23 -9.07
N VAL A 9 -6.09 -17.84 -7.89
CA VAL A 9 -6.59 -16.48 -7.65
C VAL A 9 -5.47 -15.45 -7.78
N LEU A 10 -4.30 -15.71 -7.19
CA LEU A 10 -3.15 -14.82 -7.34
C LEU A 10 -2.73 -14.69 -8.81
N GLY A 11 -2.61 -15.81 -9.55
CA GLY A 11 -2.27 -15.80 -10.97
C GLY A 11 -3.27 -15.00 -11.81
N ARG A 12 -4.57 -15.20 -11.59
CA ARG A 12 -5.62 -14.42 -12.27
C ARG A 12 -5.50 -12.92 -11.94
N ASN A 13 -5.29 -12.56 -10.69
CA ASN A 13 -5.17 -11.16 -10.27
C ASN A 13 -3.90 -10.52 -10.84
N THR A 14 -2.82 -11.28 -11.00
CA THR A 14 -1.60 -10.82 -11.69
C THR A 14 -1.88 -10.51 -13.17
N ILE A 15 -2.60 -11.38 -13.87
CA ILE A 15 -3.00 -11.13 -15.27
C ILE A 15 -3.89 -9.88 -15.36
N ILE A 16 -4.88 -9.73 -14.48
CA ILE A 16 -5.73 -8.54 -14.42
C ILE A 16 -4.87 -7.28 -14.20
N SER A 17 -3.92 -7.34 -13.30
CA SER A 17 -2.99 -6.23 -13.01
C SER A 17 -2.15 -5.88 -14.23
N MET A 18 -1.62 -6.86 -14.96
CA MET A 18 -0.86 -6.64 -16.18
C MET A 18 -1.70 -5.93 -17.25
N VAL A 19 -2.96 -6.36 -17.44
CA VAL A 19 -3.88 -5.75 -18.41
C VAL A 19 -4.19 -4.30 -18.01
N LEU A 20 -4.53 -4.06 -16.76
CA LEU A 20 -4.83 -2.70 -16.25
C LEU A 20 -3.61 -1.77 -16.37
N PHE A 21 -2.43 -2.27 -16.02
CA PHE A 21 -1.21 -1.49 -16.13
C PHE A 21 -0.79 -1.26 -17.57
N GLY A 22 -0.92 -2.26 -18.43
CA GLY A 22 -0.69 -2.13 -19.87
C GLY A 22 -1.61 -1.09 -20.52
N ALA A 23 -2.89 -1.08 -20.15
CA ALA A 23 -3.84 -0.06 -20.58
C ALA A 23 -3.43 1.34 -20.08
N LEU A 24 -3.01 1.47 -18.83
CA LEU A 24 -2.52 2.73 -18.27
C LEU A 24 -1.28 3.25 -19.01
N LEU A 25 -0.28 2.39 -19.23
CA LEU A 25 0.92 2.76 -19.99
C LEU A 25 0.59 3.16 -21.43
N GLY A 26 -0.35 2.45 -22.05
CA GLY A 26 -0.84 2.80 -23.38
C GLY A 26 -1.51 4.17 -23.44
N LEU A 27 -2.33 4.51 -22.42
CA LEU A 27 -2.95 5.83 -22.31
C LEU A 27 -1.92 6.94 -22.08
N LEU A 28 -0.92 6.70 -21.23
CA LEU A 28 0.16 7.67 -21.01
C LEU A 28 1.01 7.88 -22.28
N TRP A 29 1.29 6.80 -23.01
CA TRP A 29 1.98 6.89 -24.30
C TRP A 29 1.18 7.69 -25.34
N LEU A 30 -0.12 7.46 -25.44
CA LEU A 30 -1.01 8.23 -26.30
C LEU A 30 -1.04 9.72 -25.88
N ALA A 31 -1.05 9.99 -24.56
CA ALA A 31 -1.01 11.35 -24.05
C ALA A 31 0.31 12.05 -24.43
N GLU A 32 1.46 11.38 -24.39
CA GLU A 32 2.74 11.93 -24.86
C GLU A 32 2.72 12.20 -26.37
N MET A 33 2.07 11.38 -27.16
CA MET A 33 1.92 11.63 -28.59
C MET A 33 1.08 12.89 -28.90
N ILE A 34 0.02 13.13 -28.09
CA ILE A 34 -0.85 14.30 -28.25
C ILE A 34 -0.20 15.56 -27.67
N PHE A 35 0.54 15.42 -26.59
CA PHE A 35 1.23 16.50 -25.87
C PHE A 35 2.73 16.24 -25.76
N PRO A 36 3.52 16.46 -26.85
CA PRO A 36 4.96 16.09 -26.89
C PRO A 36 5.82 16.84 -25.86
N SER A 37 5.32 17.93 -25.28
CA SER A 37 5.99 18.68 -24.20
C SER A 37 5.95 17.96 -22.84
N MET A 38 5.12 16.90 -22.69
CA MET A 38 5.01 16.11 -21.48
C MET A 38 5.84 14.83 -21.63
N THR A 39 6.89 14.69 -20.83
CA THR A 39 7.63 13.41 -20.72
C THR A 39 7.01 12.60 -19.58
N LEU A 40 6.04 11.74 -19.88
CA LEU A 40 5.33 10.92 -18.89
C LEU A 40 6.00 9.57 -18.68
N LEU A 41 6.64 9.02 -19.73
CA LEU A 41 7.24 7.70 -19.74
C LEU A 41 8.78 7.81 -19.76
N LYS A 42 9.43 7.46 -18.65
CA LYS A 42 10.89 7.57 -18.47
C LYS A 42 11.58 6.22 -18.70
N TRP A 43 11.49 5.66 -19.91
CA TRP A 43 12.04 4.33 -20.26
C TRP A 43 13.56 4.20 -20.03
N HIS A 44 14.30 5.31 -20.02
CA HIS A 44 15.74 5.33 -19.78
C HIS A 44 16.12 5.44 -18.29
N ASP A 45 15.15 5.63 -17.40
CA ASP A 45 15.37 5.70 -15.96
C ASP A 45 15.27 4.29 -15.35
N PRO A 46 16.36 3.71 -14.83
CA PRO A 46 16.34 2.37 -14.25
C PRO A 46 15.35 2.23 -13.09
N ALA A 47 15.20 3.27 -12.28
CA ALA A 47 14.26 3.27 -11.18
C ALA A 47 12.82 3.17 -11.68
N TRP A 48 12.50 3.86 -12.77
CA TRP A 48 11.18 3.80 -13.39
C TRP A 48 10.90 2.40 -13.98
N VAL A 49 11.89 1.80 -14.66
CA VAL A 49 11.79 0.46 -15.25
C VAL A 49 11.53 -0.61 -14.17
N VAL A 50 12.17 -0.50 -12.99
CA VAL A 50 11.93 -1.40 -11.85
C VAL A 50 10.56 -1.10 -11.21
N GLY A 51 10.13 0.16 -11.19
CA GLY A 51 8.84 0.57 -10.62
C GLY A 51 7.62 -0.01 -11.34
N ILE A 52 7.71 -0.27 -12.65
CA ILE A 52 6.60 -0.86 -13.44
C ILE A 52 6.22 -2.25 -12.91
N PRO A 53 7.11 -3.26 -12.88
CA PRO A 53 6.77 -4.57 -12.36
C PRO A 53 6.40 -4.53 -10.87
N ALA A 54 7.02 -3.65 -10.07
CA ALA A 54 6.64 -3.44 -8.69
C ALA A 54 5.17 -3.00 -8.55
N SER A 55 4.73 -2.08 -9.39
CA SER A 55 3.35 -1.57 -9.41
C SER A 55 2.34 -2.64 -9.86
N ILE A 56 2.67 -3.40 -10.91
CA ILE A 56 1.83 -4.52 -11.39
C ILE A 56 1.63 -5.55 -10.28
N ILE A 57 2.72 -5.96 -9.64
CA ILE A 57 2.70 -6.94 -8.55
C ILE A 57 1.99 -6.37 -7.32
N GLY A 58 2.15 -5.07 -7.03
CA GLY A 58 1.46 -4.37 -5.95
C GLY A 58 -0.06 -4.38 -6.12
N VAL A 59 -0.55 -4.14 -7.32
CA VAL A 59 -1.98 -4.26 -7.63
C VAL A 59 -2.46 -5.70 -7.47
N ALA A 60 -1.72 -6.69 -7.98
CA ALA A 60 -2.04 -8.11 -7.79
C ALA A 60 -2.08 -8.51 -6.31
N TYR A 61 -1.15 -7.99 -5.50
CA TYR A 61 -1.12 -8.14 -4.06
C TYR A 61 -2.44 -7.65 -3.43
N ILE A 62 -2.82 -6.39 -3.66
CA ILE A 62 -4.03 -5.78 -3.08
C ILE A 62 -5.29 -6.54 -3.51
N LEU A 63 -5.43 -6.86 -4.81
CA LEU A 63 -6.57 -7.60 -5.33
C LEU A 63 -6.68 -9.00 -4.71
N THR A 64 -5.56 -9.61 -4.31
CA THR A 64 -5.55 -10.95 -3.73
C THR A 64 -5.87 -10.92 -2.24
N ILE A 65 -5.29 -9.98 -1.46
CA ILE A 65 -5.57 -9.85 -0.02
C ILE A 65 -6.93 -9.20 0.28
N ARG A 66 -7.61 -8.68 -0.75
CA ARG A 66 -9.01 -8.28 -0.64
C ARG A 66 -9.89 -9.42 -0.13
N ASP A 67 -9.58 -10.67 -0.47
CA ASP A 67 -10.15 -11.85 0.14
C ASP A 67 -9.39 -12.15 1.45
N PRO A 68 -10.00 -11.96 2.64
CA PRO A 68 -9.33 -12.15 3.93
C PRO A 68 -8.93 -13.61 4.19
N HIS A 69 -9.38 -14.55 3.35
CA HIS A 69 -9.00 -15.96 3.42
C HIS A 69 -7.80 -16.30 2.54
N ASN A 70 -7.32 -15.36 1.70
CA ASN A 70 -6.25 -15.61 0.75
C ASN A 70 -4.93 -14.96 1.18
N TYR A 71 -4.06 -15.78 1.79
CA TYR A 71 -2.73 -15.33 2.22
C TYR A 71 -1.68 -15.32 1.10
N THR A 72 -1.98 -15.90 -0.09
CA THR A 72 -0.98 -15.97 -1.17
C THR A 72 -0.60 -14.60 -1.74
N GLY A 73 -1.46 -13.60 -1.55
CA GLY A 73 -1.14 -12.22 -1.91
C GLY A 73 0.12 -11.69 -1.22
N PHE A 74 0.41 -12.11 0.01
CA PHE A 74 1.60 -11.65 0.72
C PHE A 74 2.91 -12.09 0.08
N TYR A 75 2.95 -13.19 -0.68
CA TYR A 75 4.13 -13.53 -1.48
C TYR A 75 4.36 -12.50 -2.59
N ALA A 76 3.29 -12.04 -3.25
CA ALA A 76 3.39 -10.92 -4.18
C ALA A 76 3.82 -9.63 -3.45
N GLY A 77 3.32 -9.39 -2.22
CA GLY A 77 3.74 -8.28 -1.37
C GLY A 77 5.25 -8.29 -1.07
N ILE A 78 5.85 -9.45 -0.83
CA ILE A 78 7.31 -9.58 -0.63
C ILE A 78 8.05 -9.19 -1.91
N ILE A 79 7.64 -9.72 -3.07
CA ILE A 79 8.28 -9.41 -4.35
C ILE A 79 8.16 -7.91 -4.67
N MET A 80 6.96 -7.34 -4.48
CA MET A 80 6.73 -5.90 -4.60
C MET A 80 7.67 -5.10 -3.70
N SER A 81 7.80 -5.50 -2.43
CA SER A 81 8.66 -4.79 -1.47
C SER A 81 10.13 -4.84 -1.86
N ILE A 82 10.61 -5.96 -2.40
CA ILE A 82 11.98 -6.08 -2.92
C ILE A 82 12.19 -5.11 -4.09
N LEU A 83 11.28 -5.09 -5.06
CA LEU A 83 11.37 -4.24 -6.24
C LEU A 83 11.28 -2.75 -5.87
N LEU A 84 10.37 -2.37 -4.97
CA LEU A 84 10.28 -0.99 -4.49
C LEU A 84 11.51 -0.58 -3.69
N GLY A 85 12.05 -1.46 -2.84
CA GLY A 85 13.30 -1.21 -2.14
C GLY A 85 14.46 -0.94 -3.10
N ILE A 86 14.59 -1.73 -4.17
CA ILE A 86 15.59 -1.51 -5.23
C ILE A 86 15.32 -0.18 -5.96
N GLN A 87 14.06 0.12 -6.31
CA GLN A 87 13.69 1.37 -6.94
C GLN A 87 14.12 2.57 -6.10
N PHE A 88 13.85 2.54 -4.78
CA PHE A 88 14.25 3.62 -3.88
C PHE A 88 15.76 3.76 -3.75
N ILE A 89 16.53 2.66 -3.72
CA ILE A 89 18.01 2.73 -3.77
C ILE A 89 18.47 3.46 -5.01
N LEU A 90 17.91 3.13 -6.19
CA LEU A 90 18.24 3.78 -7.45
C LEU A 90 17.88 5.26 -7.49
N GLN A 91 16.92 5.70 -6.68
CA GLN A 91 16.51 7.10 -6.53
C GLN A 91 17.24 7.84 -5.40
N GLY A 92 18.09 7.15 -4.62
CA GLY A 92 18.76 7.73 -3.45
C GLY A 92 17.90 7.78 -2.17
N GLY A 93 16.70 7.19 -2.18
CA GLY A 93 15.79 7.11 -1.03
C GLY A 93 16.11 5.93 -0.12
N TYR A 94 17.23 5.99 0.59
CA TYR A 94 17.74 4.88 1.41
C TYR A 94 16.88 4.55 2.62
N ASP A 95 16.21 5.54 3.21
CA ASP A 95 15.24 5.39 4.32
C ASP A 95 14.00 4.61 3.88
N SER A 96 13.44 4.97 2.73
CA SER A 96 12.33 4.24 2.12
C SER A 96 12.74 2.81 1.75
N ALA A 97 13.95 2.62 1.18
CA ALA A 97 14.48 1.29 0.91
C ALA A 97 14.62 0.45 2.19
N PHE A 98 15.16 1.06 3.28
CA PHE A 98 15.24 0.41 4.59
C PHE A 98 13.85 -0.03 5.09
N LEU A 99 12.84 0.82 4.97
CA LEU A 99 11.46 0.50 5.35
C LEU A 99 10.92 -0.72 4.59
N PHE A 100 11.14 -0.78 3.28
CA PHE A 100 10.70 -1.91 2.47
C PHE A 100 11.40 -3.22 2.85
N PHE A 101 12.71 -3.21 3.04
CA PHE A 101 13.47 -4.43 3.34
C PHE A 101 13.33 -4.86 4.80
N MET A 102 13.42 -3.92 5.76
CA MET A 102 13.52 -4.24 7.19
C MET A 102 12.17 -4.23 7.92
N VAL A 103 11.13 -3.66 7.33
CA VAL A 103 9.80 -3.59 7.95
C VAL A 103 8.76 -4.34 7.12
N PHE A 104 8.60 -3.99 5.84
CA PHE A 104 7.48 -4.55 5.06
C PHE A 104 7.69 -6.02 4.73
N ILE A 105 8.89 -6.47 4.34
CA ILE A 105 9.14 -7.88 4.11
C ILE A 105 8.87 -8.71 5.38
N PRO A 106 9.39 -8.38 6.58
CA PRO A 106 9.02 -9.07 7.81
C PRO A 106 7.51 -9.06 8.11
N PHE A 107 6.81 -7.94 7.86
CA PHE A 107 5.37 -7.86 8.05
C PHE A 107 4.61 -8.79 7.09
N GLN A 108 5.02 -8.89 5.83
CA GLN A 108 4.44 -9.84 4.87
C GLN A 108 4.70 -11.29 5.32
N MET A 109 5.90 -11.61 5.78
CA MET A 109 6.23 -12.94 6.30
C MET A 109 5.38 -13.29 7.54
N MET A 110 5.23 -12.35 8.48
CA MET A 110 4.36 -12.51 9.64
C MET A 110 2.88 -12.72 9.23
N SER A 111 2.43 -12.01 8.20
CA SER A 111 1.09 -12.16 7.66
C SER A 111 0.89 -13.56 7.06
N ILE A 112 1.83 -14.05 6.25
CA ILE A 112 1.80 -15.41 5.72
C ILE A 112 1.70 -16.42 6.87
N TYR A 113 2.58 -16.31 7.87
CA TYR A 113 2.60 -17.22 9.02
C TYR A 113 1.26 -17.22 9.78
N LYS A 114 0.75 -16.04 10.15
CA LYS A 114 -0.50 -15.95 10.92
C LYS A 114 -1.74 -16.36 10.11
N TRP A 115 -1.78 -15.98 8.82
CA TRP A 115 -2.94 -16.27 7.99
C TRP A 115 -2.99 -17.74 7.54
N SER A 116 -1.84 -18.39 7.33
CA SER A 116 -1.80 -19.82 7.00
C SER A 116 -2.21 -20.70 8.18
N ARG A 117 -1.68 -20.44 9.38
CA ARG A 117 -1.98 -21.25 10.59
C ARG A 117 -3.45 -21.19 10.99
N ASN A 118 -4.03 -20.01 11.02
CA ASN A 118 -5.44 -19.87 11.39
C ASN A 118 -6.39 -20.60 10.44
N LYS A 119 -5.94 -20.93 9.23
CA LYS A 119 -6.72 -21.71 8.27
C LYS A 119 -6.72 -23.20 8.61
N GLU A 120 -5.64 -23.72 9.18
CA GLU A 120 -5.52 -25.12 9.57
C GLU A 120 -6.36 -25.44 10.83
N GLU A 121 -6.56 -24.45 11.69
CA GLU A 121 -7.33 -24.60 12.94
C GLU A 121 -8.85 -24.56 12.72
N GLY A 122 -9.34 -24.50 11.47
CA GLY A 122 -10.77 -24.70 11.08
C GLY A 122 -11.77 -23.72 11.71
N GLY A 123 -11.30 -22.59 12.22
CA GLY A 123 -12.06 -21.79 13.14
C GLY A 123 -12.92 -20.70 12.47
N ALA A 124 -14.08 -20.46 13.07
CA ALA A 124 -14.92 -19.28 12.89
C ALA A 124 -14.20 -17.94 13.22
N SER A 125 -12.92 -17.99 13.63
CA SER A 125 -12.08 -16.84 13.97
C SER A 125 -11.49 -16.10 12.77
N PHE A 126 -11.90 -16.45 11.54
CA PHE A 126 -11.35 -15.91 10.28
C PHE A 126 -11.98 -14.59 9.82
N GLU A 127 -12.94 -14.07 10.55
CA GLU A 127 -13.61 -12.82 10.18
C GLU A 127 -12.72 -11.60 10.42
N PRO A 128 -12.67 -10.65 9.47
CA PRO A 128 -12.09 -9.34 9.71
C PRO A 128 -12.76 -8.66 10.90
N LYS A 129 -11.99 -7.97 11.73
CA LYS A 129 -12.50 -7.27 12.92
C LYS A 129 -11.99 -5.84 12.93
N PHE A 130 -12.82 -4.91 13.40
CA PHE A 130 -12.38 -3.56 13.71
C PHE A 130 -11.50 -3.51 14.95
N LEU A 131 -10.68 -2.46 15.04
CA LEU A 131 -9.95 -2.14 16.27
C LEU A 131 -10.94 -1.79 17.38
N ASP A 132 -10.59 -2.13 18.60
CA ASP A 132 -11.20 -1.56 19.80
C ASP A 132 -10.77 -0.09 19.97
N THR A 133 -11.54 0.68 20.71
CA THR A 133 -11.28 2.11 20.91
C THR A 133 -9.87 2.41 21.42
N PRO A 134 -9.32 1.70 22.44
CA PRO A 134 -7.96 1.95 22.90
C PRO A 134 -6.90 1.74 21.81
N ARG A 135 -6.99 0.67 21.01
CA ARG A 135 -6.05 0.40 19.92
C ARG A 135 -6.20 1.39 18.77
N LEU A 136 -7.41 1.84 18.49
CA LEU A 136 -7.65 2.89 17.49
C LEU A 136 -6.99 4.20 17.92
N VAL A 137 -7.18 4.64 19.17
CA VAL A 137 -6.55 5.85 19.71
C VAL A 137 -5.02 5.72 19.67
N MET A 138 -4.47 4.58 20.11
CA MET A 138 -3.05 4.31 20.03
C MET A 138 -2.54 4.38 18.58
N SER A 139 -3.29 3.83 17.65
CA SER A 139 -2.92 3.81 16.22
C SER A 139 -2.91 5.22 15.61
N ILE A 140 -3.87 6.07 15.97
CA ILE A 140 -3.89 7.49 15.57
C ILE A 140 -2.71 8.24 16.19
N ALA A 141 -2.41 8.00 17.47
CA ALA A 141 -1.23 8.59 18.12
C ALA A 141 0.07 8.17 17.41
N MET A 142 0.21 6.89 17.06
CA MET A 142 1.36 6.39 16.31
C MET A 142 1.47 7.03 14.91
N LEU A 143 0.33 7.23 14.21
CA LEU A 143 0.32 7.93 12.93
C LEU A 143 0.95 9.33 13.06
N VAL A 144 0.52 10.09 14.07
CA VAL A 144 1.02 11.44 14.33
C VAL A 144 2.51 11.41 14.73
N ILE A 145 2.89 10.50 15.63
CA ILE A 145 4.27 10.39 16.13
C ILE A 145 5.24 10.02 15.00
N ILE A 146 4.90 9.03 14.17
CA ILE A 146 5.76 8.60 13.07
C ILE A 146 5.85 9.72 12.01
N THR A 147 4.73 10.37 11.68
CA THR A 147 4.72 11.51 10.74
C THR A 147 5.58 12.66 11.24
N ALA A 148 5.46 13.04 12.53
CA ALA A 148 6.26 14.09 13.13
C ALA A 148 7.74 13.69 13.21
N GLY A 149 8.03 12.43 13.54
CA GLY A 149 9.39 11.89 13.56
C GLY A 149 10.07 11.97 12.20
N ASP A 150 9.37 11.54 11.13
CA ASP A 150 9.87 11.64 9.75
C ASP A 150 10.10 13.11 9.34
N TYR A 151 9.17 14.00 9.67
CA TYR A 151 9.33 15.44 9.44
C TYR A 151 10.59 16.01 10.12
N VAL A 152 10.84 15.63 11.37
CA VAL A 152 12.03 16.06 12.12
C VAL A 152 13.30 15.50 11.48
N LEU A 153 13.32 14.19 11.19
CA LEU A 153 14.48 13.52 10.57
C LEU A 153 14.82 14.12 9.21
N SER A 154 13.83 14.37 8.36
CA SER A 154 14.01 14.98 7.04
C SER A 154 14.42 16.46 7.13
N THR A 155 13.99 17.18 8.18
CA THR A 155 14.37 18.58 8.37
C THR A 155 15.81 18.74 8.83
N PHE A 156 16.29 17.85 9.70
CA PHE A 156 17.68 17.90 10.20
C PHE A 156 18.67 17.15 9.29
N ALA A 157 18.26 16.79 8.08
CA ALA A 157 19.10 16.11 7.07
C ALA A 157 19.75 14.81 7.56
N LEU A 158 19.20 14.20 8.61
CA LEU A 158 19.67 12.91 9.12
C LEU A 158 19.37 11.77 8.15
N MET A 159 18.35 11.96 7.31
CA MET A 159 17.98 11.08 6.19
C MET A 159 17.59 11.97 5.02
N HIS A 160 18.54 12.30 4.14
CA HIS A 160 18.32 13.25 3.05
C HIS A 160 17.84 12.51 1.79
N ASP A 161 16.54 12.57 1.53
CA ASP A 161 15.90 11.96 0.36
C ASP A 161 15.87 12.86 -0.87
N GLY A 162 16.63 13.96 -0.90
CA GLY A 162 16.52 14.96 -1.96
C GLY A 162 15.15 15.64 -2.03
N LEU A 163 14.30 15.45 -0.99
CA LEU A 163 13.01 16.12 -0.89
C LEU A 163 13.23 17.64 -0.78
N THR A 164 12.34 18.38 -1.39
CA THR A 164 12.37 19.84 -1.34
C THR A 164 12.23 20.34 0.09
N ASP A 165 12.71 21.59 0.39
CA ASP A 165 12.48 22.24 1.70
C ASP A 165 11.02 22.59 1.98
N ASN A 166 10.12 22.16 1.12
CA ASN A 166 8.68 22.41 1.26
C ASN A 166 8.12 21.58 2.44
N MET A 167 7.65 22.29 3.47
CA MET A 167 7.05 21.71 4.67
C MET A 167 5.91 20.71 4.33
N LEU A 168 5.06 21.06 3.35
CA LEU A 168 3.93 20.21 2.99
C LEU A 168 4.39 18.88 2.35
N VAL A 169 5.46 18.91 1.55
CA VAL A 169 6.09 17.71 0.97
C VAL A 169 6.58 16.79 2.08
N LYS A 170 7.28 17.32 3.08
CA LYS A 170 7.77 16.53 4.23
C LYS A 170 6.63 15.92 5.04
N ILE A 171 5.56 16.68 5.32
CA ILE A 171 4.39 16.17 6.03
C ILE A 171 3.69 15.05 5.24
N LEU A 172 3.49 15.24 3.94
CA LEU A 172 2.84 14.24 3.08
C LEU A 172 3.68 12.96 2.97
N ASN A 173 5.01 13.10 2.92
CA ASN A 173 5.92 11.94 2.96
C ASN A 173 5.82 11.19 4.29
N GLY A 174 5.84 11.89 5.41
CA GLY A 174 5.65 11.30 6.73
C GLY A 174 4.29 10.58 6.88
N LEU A 175 3.23 11.14 6.27
CA LEU A 175 1.93 10.47 6.21
C LEU A 175 1.95 9.21 5.34
N LEU A 176 2.70 9.20 4.23
CA LEU A 176 2.90 7.99 3.43
C LEU A 176 3.58 6.90 4.23
N ILE A 177 4.68 7.23 4.91
CA ILE A 177 5.45 6.28 5.72
C ILE A 177 4.60 5.75 6.88
N SER A 178 4.02 6.63 7.69
CA SER A 178 3.26 6.25 8.87
C SER A 178 2.00 5.44 8.54
N SER A 179 1.25 5.86 7.52
CA SER A 179 0.03 5.16 7.12
C SER A 179 0.33 3.80 6.51
N SER A 180 1.35 3.66 5.67
CA SER A 180 1.74 2.36 5.11
C SER A 180 2.26 1.40 6.19
N PHE A 181 3.00 1.90 7.18
CA PHE A 181 3.42 1.11 8.35
C PHE A 181 2.21 0.57 9.11
N LEU A 182 1.28 1.43 9.50
CA LEU A 182 0.09 1.05 10.25
C LEU A 182 -0.85 0.13 9.46
N ALA A 183 -1.00 0.39 8.16
CA ALA A 183 -1.78 -0.46 7.29
C ALA A 183 -1.25 -1.90 7.27
N ASN A 184 0.05 -2.08 7.02
CA ASN A 184 0.68 -3.40 7.02
C ASN A 184 0.64 -4.05 8.41
N TYR A 185 0.91 -3.29 9.49
CA TYR A 185 0.87 -3.81 10.85
C TYR A 185 -0.51 -4.38 11.21
N TRP A 186 -1.58 -3.62 10.99
CA TRP A 186 -2.93 -4.07 11.29
C TRP A 186 -3.44 -5.16 10.35
N LEU A 187 -2.92 -5.20 9.13
CA LEU A 187 -3.22 -6.27 8.18
C LEU A 187 -2.75 -7.64 8.68
N ILE A 188 -1.61 -7.72 9.40
CA ILE A 188 -1.11 -8.96 10.04
C ILE A 188 -2.20 -9.57 10.94
N TYR A 189 -2.97 -8.72 11.62
CA TYR A 189 -4.02 -9.12 12.56
C TYR A 189 -5.42 -9.12 11.94
N ARG A 190 -5.54 -9.00 10.60
CA ARG A 190 -6.83 -8.91 9.87
C ARG A 190 -7.74 -7.81 10.40
N LYS A 191 -7.18 -6.66 10.76
CA LYS A 191 -7.98 -5.53 11.19
C LYS A 191 -8.51 -4.77 9.99
N THR A 192 -9.84 -4.59 9.94
CA THR A 192 -10.53 -3.86 8.85
C THR A 192 -10.04 -2.42 8.74
N ASP A 193 -9.64 -1.82 9.86
CA ASP A 193 -9.05 -0.47 9.92
C ASP A 193 -7.76 -0.32 9.10
N SER A 194 -7.06 -1.40 8.77
CA SER A 194 -5.89 -1.37 7.88
C SER A 194 -6.19 -0.67 6.55
N TRP A 195 -7.42 -0.80 6.05
CA TRP A 195 -7.83 -0.18 4.80
C TRP A 195 -8.03 1.34 4.90
N ILE A 196 -8.33 1.87 6.10
CA ILE A 196 -8.37 3.31 6.36
C ILE A 196 -6.96 3.90 6.20
N TYR A 197 -5.94 3.21 6.72
CA TYR A 197 -4.55 3.64 6.58
C TYR A 197 -4.07 3.55 5.12
N TRP A 198 -4.48 2.52 4.38
CA TRP A 198 -4.23 2.45 2.93
C TRP A 198 -4.93 3.56 2.15
N PHE A 199 -6.11 3.98 2.58
CA PHE A 199 -6.81 5.13 2.01
C PHE A 199 -6.03 6.43 2.28
N ILE A 200 -5.60 6.67 3.52
CA ILE A 200 -4.77 7.83 3.90
C ILE A 200 -3.47 7.85 3.08
N TYR A 201 -2.79 6.70 2.96
CA TYR A 201 -1.61 6.52 2.12
C TYR A 201 -1.85 6.99 0.68
N SER A 202 -2.95 6.56 0.08
CA SER A 202 -3.26 6.89 -1.31
C SER A 202 -3.56 8.39 -1.49
N VAL A 203 -4.31 8.99 -0.57
CA VAL A 203 -4.62 10.44 -0.61
C VAL A 203 -3.36 11.28 -0.40
N ALA A 204 -2.52 10.91 0.58
CA ALA A 204 -1.26 11.59 0.82
C ALA A 204 -0.32 11.51 -0.39
N GLY A 205 -0.26 10.34 -1.05
CA GLY A 205 0.52 10.14 -2.27
C GLY A 205 0.04 11.00 -3.43
N ILE A 206 -1.26 11.08 -3.66
CA ILE A 206 -1.82 11.99 -4.69
C ILE A 206 -1.39 13.42 -4.41
N GLY A 207 -1.57 13.90 -3.16
CA GLY A 207 -1.18 15.25 -2.76
C GLY A 207 0.31 15.51 -2.95
N LEU A 208 1.16 14.59 -2.51
CA LEU A 208 2.61 14.68 -2.66
C LEU A 208 3.02 14.80 -4.13
N PHE A 209 2.52 13.91 -4.99
CA PHE A 209 2.92 13.86 -6.39
C PHE A 209 2.31 14.98 -7.25
N ILE A 210 1.19 15.60 -6.83
CA ILE A 210 0.70 16.86 -7.42
C ILE A 210 1.73 17.96 -7.20
N ILE A 211 2.27 18.10 -5.98
CA ILE A 211 3.26 19.14 -5.67
C ILE A 211 4.59 18.88 -6.41
N LEU A 212 4.99 17.61 -6.54
CA LEU A 212 6.20 17.21 -7.24
C LEU A 212 6.05 17.20 -8.78
N GLY A 213 4.83 17.44 -9.31
CA GLY A 213 4.58 17.42 -10.75
C GLY A 213 4.72 16.04 -11.42
N ASN A 214 4.64 14.95 -10.66
CA ASN A 214 4.80 13.59 -11.18
C ASN A 214 3.43 12.98 -11.56
N VAL A 215 3.02 13.22 -12.82
CA VAL A 215 1.71 12.78 -13.32
C VAL A 215 1.53 11.26 -13.26
N PHE A 216 2.57 10.48 -13.56
CA PHE A 216 2.51 9.01 -13.49
C PHE A 216 2.16 8.54 -12.07
N SER A 217 2.82 9.08 -11.06
CA SER A 217 2.56 8.72 -9.67
C SER A 217 1.17 9.19 -9.22
N ILE A 218 0.69 10.35 -9.67
CA ILE A 218 -0.70 10.80 -9.39
C ILE A 218 -1.69 9.76 -9.89
N VAL A 219 -1.55 9.31 -11.13
CA VAL A 219 -2.45 8.31 -11.73
C VAL A 219 -2.35 6.98 -10.98
N LEU A 220 -1.14 6.53 -10.64
CA LEU A 220 -0.91 5.31 -9.88
C LEU A 220 -1.57 5.34 -8.49
N PHE A 221 -1.38 6.43 -7.74
CA PHE A 221 -1.97 6.58 -6.41
C PHE A 221 -3.51 6.76 -6.47
N THR A 222 -4.03 7.38 -7.52
CA THR A 222 -5.49 7.41 -7.78
C THR A 222 -6.02 6.00 -8.00
N PHE A 223 -5.30 5.18 -8.75
CA PHE A 223 -5.66 3.79 -8.95
C PHE A 223 -5.62 2.98 -7.64
N PHE A 224 -4.57 3.17 -6.82
CA PHE A 224 -4.50 2.58 -5.49
C PHE A 224 -5.64 3.04 -4.59
N LEU A 225 -6.04 4.31 -4.64
CA LEU A 225 -7.17 4.84 -3.89
C LEU A 225 -8.46 4.07 -4.20
N VAL A 226 -8.73 3.85 -5.48
CA VAL A 226 -9.92 3.10 -5.92
C VAL A 226 -9.87 1.66 -5.44
N ILE A 227 -8.75 0.96 -5.65
CA ILE A 227 -8.63 -0.47 -5.27
C ILE A 227 -8.66 -0.65 -3.75
N ASN A 228 -7.97 0.19 -3.00
CA ASN A 228 -7.96 0.14 -1.54
C ASN A 228 -9.35 0.41 -0.96
N SER A 229 -10.09 1.37 -1.54
CA SER A 229 -11.48 1.64 -1.15
C SER A 229 -12.38 0.43 -1.43
N MET A 230 -12.26 -0.19 -2.59
CA MET A 230 -13.02 -1.41 -2.93
C MET A 230 -12.68 -2.58 -2.00
N ALA A 231 -11.42 -2.76 -1.66
CA ALA A 231 -10.97 -3.81 -0.74
C ALA A 231 -11.48 -3.55 0.69
N GLY A 232 -11.39 -2.30 1.15
CA GLY A 232 -11.94 -1.89 2.45
C GLY A 232 -13.44 -2.14 2.56
N LEU A 233 -14.21 -1.75 1.55
CA LEU A 233 -15.65 -2.00 1.49
C LEU A 233 -15.98 -3.51 1.49
N ALA A 234 -15.18 -4.33 0.82
CA ALA A 234 -15.36 -5.78 0.83
C ALA A 234 -15.12 -6.36 2.24
N TRP A 235 -14.10 -5.87 2.96
CA TRP A 235 -13.82 -6.29 4.33
C TRP A 235 -14.89 -5.82 5.31
N ILE A 236 -15.39 -4.59 5.19
CA ILE A 236 -16.50 -4.07 6.01
C ILE A 236 -17.76 -4.96 5.86
N LYS A 237 -18.08 -5.35 4.63
CA LYS A 237 -19.22 -6.25 4.36
C LYS A 237 -19.02 -7.65 4.93
N GLY A 238 -17.78 -8.14 5.01
CA GLY A 238 -17.44 -9.43 5.59
C GLY A 238 -17.28 -9.40 7.12
N THR A 239 -17.26 -8.22 7.75
CA THR A 239 -17.17 -8.09 9.21
C THR A 239 -18.53 -8.29 9.87
N SER A 240 -18.61 -9.15 10.89
CA SER A 240 -19.88 -9.35 11.60
C SER A 240 -20.35 -8.07 12.29
N LYS A 241 -21.68 -7.86 12.33
CA LYS A 241 -22.30 -6.64 12.91
C LYS A 241 -21.95 -6.44 14.39
N GLU A 242 -21.59 -7.50 15.12
CA GLU A 242 -21.20 -7.44 16.53
C GLU A 242 -19.86 -6.74 16.75
N ASN A 243 -18.99 -6.78 15.75
CA ASN A 243 -17.63 -6.19 15.80
C ASN A 243 -17.55 -4.73 15.31
N LEU A 244 -18.68 -4.08 15.08
CA LEU A 244 -18.79 -2.69 14.60
C LEU A 244 -18.75 -1.64 15.75
N ASN A 245 -17.95 -1.85 16.78
CA ASN A 245 -18.03 -1.07 18.02
C ASN A 245 -17.89 0.45 17.86
N TRP A 246 -16.96 0.93 17.04
CA TRP A 246 -16.80 2.38 16.84
C TRP A 246 -17.68 2.93 15.71
N VAL A 247 -18.06 2.11 14.72
CA VAL A 247 -18.99 2.53 13.65
C VAL A 247 -20.38 2.85 14.23
N LYS A 248 -20.79 2.19 15.32
CA LYS A 248 -22.04 2.50 16.03
C LYS A 248 -22.09 3.92 16.61
N ILE A 249 -20.93 4.57 16.80
CA ILE A 249 -20.83 5.95 17.29
C ILE A 249 -21.22 6.95 16.19
N PHE A 250 -20.97 6.60 14.92
CA PHE A 250 -21.21 7.48 13.76
C PHE A 250 -22.50 7.16 12.99
N VAL A 251 -23.19 6.05 13.30
CA VAL A 251 -24.41 5.58 12.61
C VAL A 251 -25.66 5.69 13.51
N LYS A 252 -25.57 6.43 14.60
CA LYS A 252 -26.75 6.92 15.33
C LYS A 252 -27.11 8.26 14.68
#